data_650142d030c35aa697a2aaf4fb0ccdda
#
_entry.id   650142d030c35aa697a2aaf4fb0ccdda
#
_cell.length_a   1.000
_cell.length_b   1.000
_cell.length_c   1.000
_cell.angle_alpha   90.00
_cell.angle_beta   90.00
_cell.angle_gamma   90.00
#
_symmetry.space_group_name_H-M   'P 1'
#
loop_
_entity.id
_entity.type
_entity.pdbx_description
1 polymer ?
#
loop_
_entity_poly.entity_id
_entity_poly.type
_entity_poly.pdbx_seq_one_letter_code
_entity_poly.pdbx_strand_id
1 'polypeptide(L)'
;MNAPAPSVCPAPSVWTDDWVRSGPKGRAVRGAVFRGLKAPAPSVCPAPSVCPCSLRVRGDWVYAAQMRLAPQENRTYFVTAVTAQRRRLFQVTDTAALFQQTILDYRTQGRYFLHAFVIMPDHFHALITPAPDVSLEKAIQFIKGGFSFRLKSKLDVWMRSFNESQIMSAEKFVGCVRYIEENPVRRGLASTPGAFHFSSASCDGLDSMPVHLRD
;
A
#
# COMPACT_ATOMS: atom_id res chain seq x y z
N MET A 1 11.44 5.71 51.59
CA MET A 1 11.67 6.61 50.42
C MET A 1 10.94 5.98 49.23
N ASN A 2 9.73 6.47 48.93
CA ASN A 2 8.93 5.92 47.84
C ASN A 2 9.33 6.61 46.53
N ALA A 3 9.71 5.83 45.53
CA ALA A 3 9.94 6.31 44.18
C ALA A 3 8.60 6.73 43.53
N PRO A 4 8.53 7.86 42.79
CA PRO A 4 7.31 8.26 42.12
C PRO A 4 6.98 7.31 40.97
N ALA A 5 5.72 6.99 40.80
CA ALA A 5 5.20 6.19 39.68
C ALA A 5 5.43 6.90 38.35
N PRO A 6 5.72 6.16 37.25
CA PRO A 6 5.89 6.75 35.93
C PRO A 6 4.59 7.42 35.49
N SER A 7 4.71 8.69 35.08
CA SER A 7 3.63 9.48 34.52
C SER A 7 3.13 8.85 33.22
N VAL A 8 1.88 8.42 33.22
CA VAL A 8 1.17 7.96 32.02
C VAL A 8 0.94 9.19 31.14
N CYS A 9 1.62 9.27 30.01
CA CYS A 9 1.30 10.25 28.98
C CYS A 9 -0.16 10.08 28.53
N PRO A 10 -0.97 11.14 28.49
CA PRO A 10 -2.32 11.05 27.96
C PRO A 10 -2.25 10.66 26.48
N ALA A 11 -3.01 9.64 26.11
CA ALA A 11 -3.16 9.24 24.71
C ALA A 11 -3.72 10.44 23.92
N PRO A 12 -3.16 10.77 22.73
CA PRO A 12 -3.74 11.79 21.89
C PRO A 12 -5.15 11.35 21.46
N SER A 13 -6.13 12.12 21.91
CA SER A 13 -7.56 11.85 21.77
C SER A 13 -8.07 12.25 20.39
N VAL A 14 -7.53 11.79 19.28
CA VAL A 14 -8.12 12.08 17.95
C VAL A 14 -7.67 11.06 16.88
N TRP A 15 -8.03 9.79 17.08
CA TRP A 15 -8.07 8.85 15.97
C TRP A 15 -9.32 7.98 16.13
N THR A 16 -10.48 8.61 15.95
CA THR A 16 -11.78 7.91 15.91
C THR A 16 -11.98 7.25 14.56
N ASP A 17 -12.83 6.23 14.52
CA ASP A 17 -13.27 5.55 13.27
C ASP A 17 -13.78 6.53 12.18
N ASP A 18 -14.06 7.77 12.52
CA ASP A 18 -14.44 8.85 11.62
C ASP A 18 -13.35 9.20 10.60
N TRP A 19 -12.07 8.97 10.90
CA TRP A 19 -11.00 9.21 9.92
C TRP A 19 -11.06 8.26 8.73
N VAL A 20 -11.51 7.03 8.93
CA VAL A 20 -11.75 6.05 7.84
C VAL A 20 -12.99 6.44 7.02
N ARG A 21 -13.93 7.19 7.61
CA ARG A 21 -15.15 7.67 6.94
C ARG A 21 -15.03 9.07 6.36
N SER A 22 -14.16 9.92 6.91
CA SER A 22 -14.01 11.35 6.57
C SER A 22 -12.66 11.72 5.95
N GLY A 23 -11.83 10.74 5.58
CA GLY A 23 -10.63 10.99 4.78
C GLY A 23 -10.98 11.82 3.53
N PRO A 24 -10.08 12.69 3.03
CA PRO A 24 -10.36 13.51 1.87
C PRO A 24 -10.88 12.62 0.75
N LYS A 25 -12.07 12.95 0.23
CA LYS A 25 -12.74 12.21 -0.85
C LYS A 25 -11.75 12.09 -2.01
N GLY A 26 -11.09 10.94 -2.10
CA GLY A 26 -10.16 10.66 -3.16
C GLY A 26 -10.88 10.89 -4.49
N ARG A 27 -10.27 11.69 -5.36
CA ARG A 27 -10.76 11.91 -6.73
C ARG A 27 -11.01 10.54 -7.35
N ALA A 28 -12.28 10.21 -7.56
CA ALA A 28 -12.68 9.07 -8.36
C ALA A 28 -12.13 9.28 -9.76
N VAL A 29 -11.07 8.57 -10.11
CA VAL A 29 -10.63 8.47 -11.50
C VAL A 29 -11.70 7.68 -12.21
N ARG A 30 -12.53 8.37 -13.00
CA ARG A 30 -13.54 7.76 -13.87
C ARG A 30 -12.82 6.80 -14.79
N GLY A 31 -13.10 5.52 -14.63
CA GLY A 31 -12.60 4.48 -15.50
C GLY A 31 -13.05 4.74 -16.93
N ALA A 32 -12.13 5.01 -17.83
CA ALA A 32 -12.37 4.94 -19.25
C ALA A 32 -12.69 3.49 -19.61
N VAL A 33 -13.92 3.25 -20.04
CA VAL A 33 -14.35 1.99 -20.64
C VAL A 33 -13.67 1.89 -22.00
N PHE A 34 -12.59 1.14 -22.10
CA PHE A 34 -12.05 0.74 -23.38
C PHE A 34 -12.95 -0.34 -23.99
N ARG A 35 -13.93 0.10 -24.79
CA ARG A 35 -14.55 -0.76 -25.80
C ARG A 35 -13.49 -1.04 -26.87
N GLY A 36 -13.32 -2.34 -27.17
CA GLY A 36 -12.37 -2.84 -28.13
C GLY A 36 -12.43 -2.14 -29.47
N LEU A 37 -11.36 -1.46 -29.81
CA LEU A 37 -11.01 -1.10 -31.16
C LEU A 37 -9.92 -2.08 -31.61
N LYS A 38 -10.22 -2.88 -32.63
CA LYS A 38 -9.24 -3.68 -33.38
C LYS A 38 -8.11 -2.74 -33.81
N ALA A 39 -6.90 -3.08 -33.42
CA ALA A 39 -5.71 -2.42 -33.94
C ALA A 39 -5.68 -2.55 -35.46
N PRO A 40 -5.45 -1.47 -36.22
CA PRO A 40 -5.17 -1.58 -37.64
C PRO A 40 -3.82 -2.28 -37.83
N ALA A 41 -3.76 -3.13 -38.88
CA ALA A 41 -2.55 -3.84 -39.28
C ALA A 41 -1.39 -2.86 -39.52
N PRO A 42 -0.14 -3.23 -39.21
CA PRO A 42 1.00 -2.37 -39.46
C PRO A 42 1.17 -2.19 -40.98
N SER A 43 0.97 -0.97 -41.45
CA SER A 43 1.34 -0.55 -42.80
C SER A 43 2.86 -0.58 -42.91
N VAL A 44 3.36 -1.40 -43.84
CA VAL A 44 4.76 -1.50 -44.20
C VAL A 44 5.24 -0.12 -44.74
N CYS A 45 6.14 0.53 -44.02
CA CYS A 45 6.80 1.71 -44.51
C CYS A 45 7.82 1.35 -45.61
N PRO A 46 7.81 2.01 -46.77
CA PRO A 46 8.87 1.86 -47.74
C PRO A 46 10.21 2.46 -47.28
N ALA A 47 11.29 1.85 -47.70
CA ALA A 47 12.68 2.12 -47.31
C ALA A 47 13.16 3.56 -47.46
N PRO A 48 14.30 3.94 -46.88
CA PRO A 48 14.56 5.21 -46.23
C PRO A 48 15.05 6.27 -47.20
N SER A 49 14.27 7.31 -47.36
CA SER A 49 14.79 8.61 -47.74
C SER A 49 14.09 9.69 -46.93
N VAL A 50 14.83 10.17 -45.93
CA VAL A 50 14.60 11.42 -45.20
C VAL A 50 13.26 11.50 -44.47
N CYS A 51 13.14 10.78 -43.34
CA CYS A 51 12.09 11.06 -42.36
C CYS A 51 12.61 12.12 -41.36
N PRO A 52 11.98 13.32 -41.25
CA PRO A 52 12.43 14.37 -40.31
C PRO A 52 12.22 14.03 -38.83
N CYS A 53 11.75 12.83 -38.48
CA CYS A 53 11.49 12.43 -37.08
C CYS A 53 12.67 11.73 -36.40
N SER A 54 13.86 11.63 -37.04
CA SER A 54 15.01 10.94 -36.42
C SER A 54 15.91 11.81 -35.53
N LEU A 55 15.54 13.06 -35.24
CA LEU A 55 16.39 13.97 -34.46
C LEU A 55 15.73 14.57 -33.19
N ARG A 56 14.74 13.94 -32.60
CA ARG A 56 14.14 14.48 -31.37
C ARG A 56 13.60 13.43 -30.39
N VAL A 57 14.33 12.39 -30.09
CA VAL A 57 13.86 11.46 -29.03
C VAL A 57 15.02 10.82 -28.28
N ARG A 58 15.79 11.58 -27.52
CA ARG A 58 16.61 11.04 -26.43
C ARG A 58 16.59 11.84 -25.12
N GLY A 59 15.98 13.03 -25.11
CA GLY A 59 15.95 13.86 -23.90
C GLY A 59 14.63 13.85 -23.15
N ASP A 60 13.51 13.87 -23.86
CA ASP A 60 12.22 14.23 -23.25
C ASP A 60 11.48 13.07 -22.57
N TRP A 61 11.77 11.83 -22.94
CA TRP A 61 11.13 10.66 -22.32
C TRP A 61 11.71 10.32 -20.95
N VAL A 62 12.97 10.61 -20.71
CA VAL A 62 13.60 10.41 -19.39
C VAL A 62 13.03 11.40 -18.38
N TYR A 63 12.81 12.65 -18.80
CA TYR A 63 12.18 13.67 -17.94
C TYR A 63 10.72 13.40 -17.63
N ALA A 64 9.95 12.93 -18.60
CA ALA A 64 8.52 12.63 -18.39
C ALA A 64 8.29 11.41 -17.47
N ALA A 65 9.20 10.43 -17.49
CA ALA A 65 9.14 9.29 -16.57
C ALA A 65 9.54 9.66 -15.13
N GLN A 66 10.50 10.58 -14.98
CA GLN A 66 10.91 11.08 -13.66
C GLN A 66 9.90 12.03 -13.00
N MET A 67 9.09 12.75 -13.79
CA MET A 67 8.08 13.67 -13.25
C MET A 67 6.86 12.99 -12.61
N ARG A 68 6.68 11.68 -12.79
CA ARG A 68 5.50 10.94 -12.28
C ARG A 68 5.72 10.30 -10.92
N LEU A 69 6.93 10.24 -10.44
CA LEU A 69 7.25 9.70 -9.12
C LEU A 69 7.47 10.86 -8.16
N ALA A 70 6.74 10.86 -7.04
CA ALA A 70 7.02 11.79 -5.96
C ALA A 70 8.50 11.67 -5.55
N PRO A 71 9.14 12.76 -5.08
CA PRO A 71 10.49 12.69 -4.55
C PRO A 71 10.62 11.54 -3.55
N GLN A 72 11.76 10.87 -3.54
CA GLN A 72 12.05 9.74 -2.63
C GLN A 72 11.77 10.10 -1.15
N GLU A 73 12.04 11.34 -0.81
CA GLU A 73 11.89 11.92 0.52
C GLU A 73 10.46 11.85 1.07
N ASN A 74 9.47 11.69 0.20
CA ASN A 74 8.04 11.77 0.60
C ASN A 74 7.23 10.55 0.14
N ARG A 75 7.85 9.39 -0.02
CA ARG A 75 7.18 8.22 -0.63
C ARG A 75 6.69 7.16 0.37
N THR A 76 6.50 7.53 1.62
CA THR A 76 5.92 6.62 2.63
C THR A 76 4.42 6.84 2.72
N TYR A 77 3.65 5.75 2.66
CA TYR A 77 2.20 5.79 2.61
C TYR A 77 1.58 4.81 3.60
N PHE A 78 0.58 5.31 4.33
CA PHE A 78 -0.37 4.45 5.03
C PHE A 78 -1.47 4.07 4.04
N VAL A 79 -1.69 2.78 3.85
CA VAL A 79 -2.62 2.23 2.86
C VAL A 79 -3.67 1.36 3.53
N THR A 80 -4.90 1.47 3.05
CA THR A 80 -6.02 0.60 3.44
C THR A 80 -6.68 0.04 2.18
N ALA A 81 -6.76 -1.27 2.05
CA ALA A 81 -7.55 -1.90 1.00
C ALA A 81 -8.56 -2.90 1.58
N VAL A 82 -9.76 -2.85 1.03
CA VAL A 82 -10.94 -3.58 1.51
C VAL A 82 -11.31 -4.68 0.53
N THR A 83 -11.73 -5.83 1.04
CA THR A 83 -12.24 -6.93 0.23
C THR A 83 -13.55 -6.54 -0.46
N ALA A 84 -13.82 -7.15 -1.62
CA ALA A 84 -15.07 -6.90 -2.35
C ALA A 84 -16.29 -7.23 -1.46
N GLN A 85 -17.24 -6.28 -1.42
CA GLN A 85 -18.43 -6.40 -0.57
C GLN A 85 -18.14 -6.59 0.94
N ARG A 86 -16.95 -6.20 1.40
CA ARG A 86 -16.48 -6.41 2.78
C ARG A 86 -16.59 -7.87 3.25
N ARG A 87 -16.39 -8.81 2.33
CA ARG A 87 -16.37 -10.24 2.67
C ARG A 87 -15.22 -10.52 3.64
N ARG A 88 -15.49 -11.29 4.67
CA ARG A 88 -14.51 -11.65 5.71
C ARG A 88 -13.56 -12.76 5.23
N LEU A 89 -12.87 -12.54 4.12
CA LEU A 89 -11.98 -13.53 3.50
C LEU A 89 -10.83 -13.96 4.40
N PHE A 90 -10.31 -13.03 5.19
CA PHE A 90 -9.18 -13.26 6.09
C PHE A 90 -9.60 -13.82 7.46
N GLN A 91 -10.87 -14.12 7.66
CA GLN A 91 -11.32 -14.88 8.80
C GLN A 91 -10.89 -16.36 8.70
N VAL A 92 -10.66 -16.84 7.47
CA VAL A 92 -10.07 -18.14 7.19
C VAL A 92 -8.56 -18.04 7.31
N THR A 93 -7.98 -18.76 8.26
CA THR A 93 -6.55 -18.72 8.62
C THR A 93 -5.64 -18.94 7.41
N ASP A 94 -5.93 -19.96 6.57
CA ASP A 94 -5.13 -20.26 5.38
C ASP A 94 -5.14 -19.12 4.36
N THR A 95 -6.28 -18.44 4.23
CA THR A 95 -6.41 -17.27 3.34
C THR A 95 -5.62 -16.08 3.87
N ALA A 96 -5.65 -15.84 5.17
CA ALA A 96 -4.87 -14.78 5.82
C ALA A 96 -3.36 -15.08 5.73
N ALA A 97 -2.95 -16.32 5.97
CA ALA A 97 -1.56 -16.77 5.83
C ALA A 97 -1.05 -16.61 4.39
N LEU A 98 -1.84 -17.02 3.39
CA LEU A 98 -1.51 -16.83 1.97
C LEU A 98 -1.34 -15.35 1.62
N PHE A 99 -2.18 -14.49 2.19
CA PHE A 99 -2.08 -13.05 1.98
C PHE A 99 -0.83 -12.47 2.65
N GLN A 100 -0.56 -12.82 3.90
CA GLN A 100 0.66 -12.42 4.62
C GLN A 100 1.91 -12.84 3.84
N GLN A 101 1.98 -14.09 3.40
CA GLN A 101 3.08 -14.58 2.58
C GLN A 101 3.23 -13.77 1.28
N THR A 102 2.11 -13.42 0.64
CA THR A 102 2.14 -12.61 -0.58
C THR A 102 2.75 -11.23 -0.35
N ILE A 103 2.39 -10.57 0.75
CA ILE A 103 2.96 -9.26 1.12
C ILE A 103 4.47 -9.39 1.37
N LEU A 104 4.88 -10.39 2.13
CA LEU A 104 6.28 -10.61 2.48
C LEU A 104 7.14 -11.00 1.26
N ASP A 105 6.60 -11.80 0.34
CA ASP A 105 7.30 -12.19 -0.89
C ASP A 105 7.62 -10.99 -1.78
N TYR A 106 6.66 -10.07 -1.98
CA TYR A 106 6.91 -8.88 -2.80
C TYR A 106 7.83 -7.87 -2.11
N ARG A 107 7.82 -7.80 -0.76
CA ARG A 107 8.82 -7.08 0.01
C ARG A 107 10.21 -7.67 -0.23
N THR A 108 10.38 -8.99 -0.10
CA THR A 108 11.64 -9.68 -0.35
C THR A 108 12.15 -9.51 -1.78
N GLN A 109 11.24 -9.38 -2.75
CA GLN A 109 11.57 -9.04 -4.14
C GLN A 109 11.97 -7.55 -4.33
N GLY A 110 12.02 -6.76 -3.27
CA GLY A 110 12.39 -5.34 -3.33
C GLY A 110 11.37 -4.45 -4.04
N ARG A 111 10.08 -4.82 -4.07
CA ARG A 111 9.04 -3.99 -4.70
C ARG A 111 8.63 -2.81 -3.84
N TYR A 112 8.79 -2.93 -2.53
CA TYR A 112 8.56 -1.90 -1.53
C TYR A 112 9.23 -2.29 -0.21
N PHE A 113 9.43 -1.32 0.67
CA PHE A 113 9.74 -1.53 2.08
C PHE A 113 8.42 -1.63 2.85
N LEU A 114 8.33 -2.56 3.78
CA LEU A 114 7.15 -2.81 4.61
C LEU A 114 7.49 -2.52 6.07
N HIS A 115 6.91 -1.45 6.62
CA HIS A 115 7.22 -0.98 7.97
C HIS A 115 6.26 -1.51 9.02
N ALA A 116 4.99 -1.61 8.69
CA ALA A 116 3.96 -2.20 9.53
C ALA A 116 2.79 -2.71 8.69
N PHE A 117 2.08 -3.72 9.19
CA PHE A 117 0.86 -4.21 8.57
C PHE A 117 -0.06 -4.88 9.59
N VAL A 118 -1.35 -4.98 9.26
CA VAL A 118 -2.33 -5.82 9.92
C VAL A 118 -3.36 -6.32 8.91
N ILE A 119 -3.69 -7.61 8.98
CA ILE A 119 -4.66 -8.25 8.11
C ILE A 119 -5.93 -8.49 8.93
N MET A 120 -6.92 -7.62 8.77
CA MET A 120 -8.21 -7.69 9.43
C MET A 120 -9.16 -8.60 8.63
N PRO A 121 -10.25 -9.10 9.21
CA PRO A 121 -11.12 -10.07 8.53
C PRO A 121 -11.61 -9.66 7.13
N ASP A 122 -11.86 -8.39 6.87
CA ASP A 122 -12.43 -7.86 5.61
C ASP A 122 -11.59 -6.77 4.93
N HIS A 123 -10.42 -6.44 5.49
CA HIS A 123 -9.51 -5.43 4.95
C HIS A 123 -8.09 -5.62 5.48
N PHE A 124 -7.15 -4.87 4.94
CA PHE A 124 -5.82 -4.77 5.55
C PHE A 124 -5.36 -3.32 5.61
N HIS A 125 -4.48 -3.05 6.56
CA HIS A 125 -3.69 -1.83 6.63
C HIS A 125 -2.22 -2.17 6.43
N ALA A 126 -1.50 -1.30 5.74
CA ALA A 126 -0.06 -1.40 5.59
C ALA A 126 0.59 -0.03 5.57
N LEU A 127 1.77 0.08 6.14
CA LEU A 127 2.66 1.22 6.06
C LEU A 127 3.84 0.84 5.17
N ILE A 128 3.89 1.41 3.96
CA ILE A 128 4.85 1.02 2.92
C ILE A 128 5.58 2.22 2.32
N THR A 129 6.82 1.98 1.90
CA THR A 129 7.57 2.88 1.02
C THR A 129 7.84 2.14 -0.28
N PRO A 130 7.20 2.49 -1.41
CA PRO A 130 7.47 1.86 -2.70
C PRO A 130 8.95 1.99 -3.09
N ALA A 131 9.47 1.01 -3.82
CA ALA A 131 10.82 1.07 -4.38
C ALA A 131 10.97 2.29 -5.34
N PRO A 132 12.19 2.77 -5.60
CA PRO A 132 12.43 3.98 -6.40
C PRO A 132 11.77 3.99 -7.78
N ASP A 133 11.72 2.83 -8.41
CA ASP A 133 11.18 2.58 -9.76
C ASP A 133 9.72 2.12 -9.76
N VAL A 134 9.09 2.01 -8.58
CA VAL A 134 7.74 1.50 -8.41
C VAL A 134 6.82 2.62 -7.94
N SER A 135 5.68 2.87 -8.62
CA SER A 135 4.64 3.77 -8.13
C SER A 135 3.83 3.10 -7.01
N LEU A 136 3.12 3.91 -6.20
CA LEU A 136 2.27 3.38 -5.14
C LEU A 136 1.19 2.43 -5.69
N GLU A 137 0.54 2.82 -6.79
CA GLU A 137 -0.49 2.01 -7.44
C GLU A 137 0.08 0.66 -7.89
N LYS A 138 1.33 0.67 -8.39
CA LYS A 138 2.01 -0.55 -8.82
C LYS A 138 2.37 -1.44 -7.63
N ALA A 139 2.83 -0.86 -6.53
CA ALA A 139 3.07 -1.59 -5.28
C ALA A 139 1.79 -2.27 -4.76
N ILE A 140 0.67 -1.53 -4.74
CA ILE A 140 -0.63 -2.08 -4.35
C ILE A 140 -1.14 -3.11 -5.36
N GLN A 141 -0.87 -2.94 -6.65
CA GLN A 141 -1.18 -3.95 -7.67
C GLN A 141 -0.42 -5.25 -7.42
N PHE A 142 0.84 -5.21 -7.04
CA PHE A 142 1.58 -6.41 -6.65
C PHE A 142 0.91 -7.12 -5.48
N ILE A 143 0.52 -6.40 -4.44
CA ILE A 143 -0.14 -6.97 -3.26
C ILE A 143 -1.52 -7.55 -3.64
N LYS A 144 -2.42 -6.73 -4.17
CA LYS A 144 -3.80 -7.13 -4.48
C LYS A 144 -3.86 -8.16 -5.60
N GLY A 145 -3.15 -7.91 -6.70
CA GLY A 145 -3.13 -8.78 -7.87
C GLY A 145 -2.42 -10.10 -7.61
N GLY A 146 -1.27 -10.05 -6.92
CA GLY A 146 -0.52 -11.24 -6.53
C GLY A 146 -1.33 -12.17 -5.63
N PHE A 147 -2.03 -11.62 -4.65
CA PHE A 147 -2.92 -12.39 -3.80
C PHE A 147 -4.11 -12.99 -4.59
N SER A 148 -4.78 -12.18 -5.42
CA SER A 148 -5.91 -12.66 -6.23
C SER A 148 -5.49 -13.81 -7.15
N PHE A 149 -4.30 -13.72 -7.74
CA PHE A 149 -3.74 -14.77 -8.58
C PHE A 149 -3.48 -16.07 -7.80
N ARG A 150 -2.90 -15.96 -6.59
CA ARG A 150 -2.62 -17.12 -5.73
C ARG A 150 -3.89 -17.76 -5.17
N LEU A 151 -4.87 -16.93 -4.79
CA LEU A 151 -6.15 -17.40 -4.25
C LEU A 151 -7.00 -18.15 -5.30
N LYS A 152 -6.75 -17.93 -6.61
CA LYS A 152 -7.49 -18.53 -7.73
C LYS A 152 -9.02 -18.39 -7.60
N SER A 153 -9.47 -17.30 -6.97
CA SER A 153 -10.89 -17.03 -6.77
C SER A 153 -11.56 -16.66 -8.10
N LYS A 154 -12.74 -17.23 -8.35
CA LYS A 154 -13.60 -16.84 -9.49
C LYS A 154 -14.36 -15.53 -9.23
N LEU A 155 -14.41 -15.07 -7.99
CA LEU A 155 -15.09 -13.85 -7.58
C LEU A 155 -14.07 -12.72 -7.39
N ASP A 156 -14.54 -11.48 -7.55
CA ASP A 156 -13.73 -10.30 -7.21
C ASP A 156 -13.26 -10.40 -5.76
N VAL A 157 -11.96 -10.28 -5.55
CA VAL A 157 -11.34 -10.37 -4.21
C VAL A 157 -11.37 -9.03 -3.50
N TRP A 158 -11.12 -7.95 -4.24
CA TRP A 158 -10.92 -6.62 -3.72
C TRP A 158 -11.93 -5.60 -4.22
N MET A 159 -12.23 -4.60 -3.42
CA MET A 159 -12.79 -3.35 -3.94
C MET A 159 -11.80 -2.73 -4.94
N ARG A 160 -12.32 -2.04 -5.97
CA ARG A 160 -11.50 -1.47 -7.06
C ARG A 160 -10.49 -0.45 -6.54
N SER A 161 -10.90 0.42 -5.63
CA SER A 161 -10.05 1.45 -5.02
C SER A 161 -9.33 0.94 -3.76
N PHE A 162 -8.42 1.76 -3.28
CA PHE A 162 -7.82 1.70 -1.95
C PHE A 162 -7.72 3.12 -1.41
N ASN A 163 -7.60 3.27 -0.10
CA ASN A 163 -7.38 4.54 0.55
C ASN A 163 -5.89 4.67 0.89
N GLU A 164 -5.34 5.86 0.71
CA GLU A 164 -3.95 6.18 0.99
C GLU A 164 -3.82 7.48 1.74
N SER A 165 -2.79 7.60 2.56
CA SER A 165 -2.36 8.83 3.20
C SER A 165 -0.84 8.87 3.22
N GLN A 166 -0.27 9.94 2.67
CA GLN A 166 1.17 10.16 2.67
C GLN A 166 1.66 10.52 4.07
N ILE A 167 2.79 9.95 4.46
CA ILE A 167 3.43 10.19 5.76
C ILE A 167 4.57 11.17 5.56
N MET A 168 4.50 12.30 6.26
CA MET A 168 5.41 13.44 6.08
C MET A 168 6.28 13.71 7.31
N SER A 169 6.11 12.96 8.42
CA SER A 169 6.91 13.17 9.64
C SER A 169 7.10 11.87 10.41
N ALA A 170 8.18 11.81 11.20
CA ALA A 170 8.47 10.69 12.10
C ALA A 170 7.34 10.45 13.11
N GLU A 171 6.79 11.51 13.68
CA GLU A 171 5.68 11.43 14.64
C GLU A 171 4.46 10.74 14.02
N LYS A 172 4.08 11.14 12.80
CA LYS A 172 2.97 10.53 12.07
C LYS A 172 3.26 9.07 11.71
N PHE A 173 4.51 8.76 11.37
CA PHE A 173 4.94 7.39 11.11
C PHE A 173 4.72 6.51 12.34
N VAL A 174 5.26 6.90 13.49
CA VAL A 174 5.11 6.17 14.76
C VAL A 174 3.63 6.02 15.14
N GLY A 175 2.85 7.08 14.98
CA GLY A 175 1.39 7.04 15.20
C GLY A 175 0.68 6.03 14.31
N CYS A 176 1.08 5.91 13.03
CA CYS A 176 0.51 4.92 12.10
C CYS A 176 0.93 3.49 12.45
N VAL A 177 2.18 3.24 12.83
CA VAL A 177 2.63 1.92 13.31
C VAL A 177 1.78 1.48 14.49
N ARG A 178 1.68 2.32 15.50
CA ARG A 178 0.87 2.06 16.70
C ARG A 178 -0.60 1.80 16.35
N TYR A 179 -1.19 2.62 15.48
CA TYR A 179 -2.58 2.43 15.02
C TYR A 179 -2.78 1.05 14.35
N ILE A 180 -1.86 0.65 13.47
CA ILE A 180 -1.89 -0.64 12.78
C ILE A 180 -1.85 -1.78 13.79
N GLU A 181 -0.92 -1.74 14.73
CA GLU A 181 -0.70 -2.80 15.71
C GLU A 181 -1.82 -2.91 16.76
N GLU A 182 -2.40 -1.78 17.17
CA GLU A 182 -3.52 -1.74 18.10
C GLU A 182 -4.88 -2.06 17.44
N ASN A 183 -4.97 -2.07 16.11
CA ASN A 183 -6.24 -2.25 15.41
C ASN A 183 -6.99 -3.54 15.82
N PRO A 184 -6.36 -4.73 15.94
CA PRO A 184 -7.02 -5.94 16.39
C PRO A 184 -7.58 -5.84 17.82
N VAL A 185 -6.86 -5.17 18.72
CA VAL A 185 -7.30 -4.96 20.10
C VAL A 185 -8.52 -4.05 20.14
N ARG A 186 -8.49 -2.93 19.42
CA ARG A 186 -9.62 -1.99 19.29
C ARG A 186 -10.88 -2.64 18.71
N ARG A 187 -10.72 -3.69 17.90
CA ARG A 187 -11.82 -4.46 17.31
C ARG A 187 -12.22 -5.69 18.12
N GLY A 188 -11.61 -5.91 19.29
CA GLY A 188 -11.88 -7.04 20.15
C GLY A 188 -11.47 -8.40 19.57
N LEU A 189 -10.52 -8.41 18.63
CA LEU A 189 -10.01 -9.63 17.99
C LEU A 189 -8.83 -10.24 18.75
N ALA A 190 -8.17 -9.45 19.61
CA ALA A 190 -7.05 -9.87 20.43
C ALA A 190 -7.03 -9.08 21.74
N SER A 191 -6.44 -9.64 22.79
CA SER A 191 -6.26 -8.96 24.08
C SER A 191 -5.07 -8.01 24.10
N THR A 192 -4.05 -8.30 23.31
CA THR A 192 -2.85 -7.49 23.14
C THR A 192 -2.43 -7.45 21.66
N PRO A 193 -1.69 -6.44 21.20
CA PRO A 193 -1.23 -6.38 19.81
C PRO A 193 -0.47 -7.63 19.35
N GLY A 194 0.48 -8.12 20.16
CA GLY A 194 1.30 -9.31 19.86
C GLY A 194 0.53 -10.64 19.89
N ALA A 195 -0.69 -10.67 20.45
CA ALA A 195 -1.54 -11.87 20.42
C ALA A 195 -2.25 -12.07 19.07
N PHE A 196 -2.23 -11.08 18.18
CA PHE A 196 -2.86 -11.18 16.86
C PHE A 196 -1.83 -11.61 15.80
N HIS A 197 -1.94 -12.85 15.36
CA HIS A 197 -0.94 -13.50 14.51
C HIS A 197 -0.68 -12.79 13.17
N PHE A 198 -1.69 -12.19 12.56
CA PHE A 198 -1.60 -11.55 11.23
C PHE A 198 -1.34 -10.04 11.32
N SER A 199 -0.34 -9.65 12.14
CA SER A 199 0.05 -8.27 12.38
C SER A 199 1.56 -8.13 12.47
N SER A 200 2.07 -6.94 12.18
CA SER A 200 3.47 -6.56 12.42
C SER A 200 3.89 -6.71 13.88
N ALA A 201 2.96 -6.57 14.83
CA ALA A 201 3.25 -6.75 16.25
C ALA A 201 3.65 -8.19 16.63
N SER A 202 3.37 -9.19 15.78
CA SER A 202 3.74 -10.60 15.96
C SER A 202 4.77 -11.07 14.93
N CYS A 203 5.34 -10.16 14.12
CA CYS A 203 6.26 -10.48 13.02
C CYS A 203 7.56 -9.69 13.17
N ASP A 204 8.68 -10.40 13.31
CA ASP A 204 10.00 -9.78 13.38
C ASP A 204 10.57 -9.45 12.01
N GLY A 205 11.55 -8.54 11.98
CA GLY A 205 12.38 -8.28 10.80
C GLY A 205 11.73 -7.42 9.72
N LEU A 206 10.73 -6.59 10.05
CA LEU A 206 10.21 -5.57 9.15
C LEU A 206 11.18 -4.40 8.94
N ASP A 207 10.91 -3.58 7.93
CA ASP A 207 11.79 -2.47 7.59
C ASP A 207 11.63 -1.32 8.59
N SER A 208 12.77 -0.76 9.02
CA SER A 208 12.78 0.39 9.94
C SER A 208 12.23 1.65 9.28
N MET A 209 11.98 2.68 10.10
CA MET A 209 11.57 4.00 9.60
C MET A 209 12.55 4.50 8.52
N PRO A 210 12.04 5.00 7.39
CA PRO A 210 12.87 5.55 6.31
C PRO A 210 13.73 6.72 6.78
N VAL A 211 14.91 6.89 6.17
CA VAL A 211 15.88 7.94 6.56
C VAL A 211 15.25 9.34 6.46
N HIS A 212 14.49 9.61 5.42
CA HIS A 212 13.83 10.90 5.19
C HIS A 212 12.76 11.31 6.22
N LEU A 213 12.42 10.42 7.15
CA LEU A 213 11.49 10.70 8.25
C LEU A 213 12.18 10.73 9.61
N ARG A 214 13.52 10.60 9.68
CA ARG A 214 14.26 10.51 10.95
C ARG A 214 14.77 11.85 11.46
N ASP A 215 14.62 12.93 10.66
CA ASP A 215 15.08 14.27 10.98
C ASP A 215 14.10 15.02 11.91
#